data_b313d12b9d6ee138dc654cde7c949ad7
#
_entry.id   b313d12b9d6ee138dc654cde7c949ad7
#
_cell.length_a   1.000
_cell.length_b   1.000
_cell.length_c   1.000
_cell.angle_alpha   90.00
_cell.angle_beta   90.00
_cell.angle_gamma   90.00
#
_symmetry.space_group_name_H-M   'P 1'
#
loop_
_entity.id
_entity.type
_entity.pdbx_description
1 polymer ?
#
loop_
_entity_poly.entity_id
_entity_poly.type
_entity_poly.pdbx_seq_one_letter_code
_entity_poly.pdbx_strand_id
1 'polypeptide(L)'
;MTPSLAFLLSGGTIFVIVLIVLAFWFGMRAIQIVDQGTERTVLRLGRYNRTLEPGFHLVVPLWERADRKVNMKETVLDVPRQEVITKDNAQVTVDGVVFYQITNAAKASYSVDDLELAILNLATTNLRTVAGSMTLDDLQSQRDAINVRLLGIIDDATDPWGVKVTRVEIKDITPPADLVDAMARQKKAEQIKRAQILEAEGHRQAEILRAEGLKQSQVLEAEGRKEAAFLEAEARERQAQAEARATDMVSKAIAEGGTNAINYFVAQEYVRALAKFAESEQQKTVFMPMESSGIIGALGGIAEMFKHSKDDAQPGKRA
;
A
#
# COMPACT_ATOMS: atom_id res chain seq x y z
N MET A 1 -77.12 12.38 64.20
CA MET A 1 -76.76 11.94 62.86
C MET A 1 -76.67 13.15 61.98
N THR A 2 -75.53 13.47 61.55
CA THR A 2 -75.10 14.78 61.00
C THR A 2 -75.70 15.10 59.66
N PRO A 3 -76.25 16.32 59.46
CA PRO A 3 -76.86 16.77 58.20
C PRO A 3 -75.82 16.91 57.04
N SER A 4 -74.56 16.74 57.28
CA SER A 4 -73.51 16.96 56.32
C SER A 4 -73.33 15.80 55.27
N LEU A 5 -73.77 14.57 55.59
CA LEU A 5 -73.71 13.45 54.67
C LEU A 5 -74.85 13.35 53.65
N ALA A 6 -76.04 13.89 54.05
CA ALA A 6 -77.21 13.97 53.15
C ALA A 6 -77.05 15.05 52.08
N PHE A 7 -76.30 16.11 52.36
CA PHE A 7 -75.95 17.13 51.37
C PHE A 7 -74.97 16.68 50.35
N LEU A 8 -74.08 15.74 50.71
CA LEU A 8 -73.10 15.10 49.79
C LEU A 8 -73.77 14.12 48.80
N LEU A 9 -75.01 13.70 49.08
CA LEU A 9 -75.79 12.76 48.23
C LEU A 9 -76.87 13.44 47.41
N SER A 10 -76.92 14.79 47.35
CA SER A 10 -77.87 15.49 46.49
C SER A 10 -77.50 15.19 45.02
N GLY A 11 -78.50 14.90 44.17
CA GLY A 11 -78.31 14.60 42.77
C GLY A 11 -77.42 15.59 42.02
N GLY A 12 -77.35 16.84 42.46
CA GLY A 12 -76.50 17.88 41.90
C GLY A 12 -75.00 17.69 42.23
N THR A 13 -74.67 17.28 43.46
CA THR A 13 -73.26 17.02 43.83
C THR A 13 -72.71 15.78 43.17
N ILE A 14 -73.52 14.74 43.02
CA ILE A 14 -73.14 13.53 42.29
C ILE A 14 -72.88 13.86 40.81
N PHE A 15 -73.77 14.68 40.19
CA PHE A 15 -73.59 15.13 38.83
C PHE A 15 -72.28 15.92 38.64
N VAL A 16 -71.97 16.86 39.55
CA VAL A 16 -70.72 17.64 39.52
C VAL A 16 -69.52 16.74 39.70
N ILE A 17 -69.53 15.78 40.61
CA ILE A 17 -68.41 14.82 40.78
C ILE A 17 -68.22 13.98 39.55
N VAL A 18 -69.29 13.47 38.93
CA VAL A 18 -69.22 12.72 37.67
C VAL A 18 -68.64 13.56 36.53
N LEU A 19 -69.02 14.84 36.46
CA LEU A 19 -68.52 15.77 35.46
C LEU A 19 -67.03 16.05 35.66
N ILE A 20 -66.56 16.24 36.88
CA ILE A 20 -65.12 16.40 37.21
C ILE A 20 -64.33 15.13 36.88
N VAL A 21 -64.83 13.95 37.26
CA VAL A 21 -64.19 12.68 36.93
C VAL A 21 -64.09 12.45 35.42
N LEU A 22 -65.19 12.77 34.68
CA LEU A 22 -65.24 12.72 33.25
C LEU A 22 -64.23 13.71 32.59
N ALA A 23 -64.19 14.95 33.10
CA ALA A 23 -63.24 15.95 32.62
C ALA A 23 -61.79 15.54 32.89
N PHE A 24 -61.53 14.99 34.09
CA PHE A 24 -60.21 14.48 34.48
C PHE A 24 -59.83 13.30 33.59
N TRP A 25 -60.69 12.33 33.39
CA TRP A 25 -60.48 11.17 32.53
C TRP A 25 -60.25 11.60 31.06
N PHE A 26 -61.00 12.58 30.57
CA PHE A 26 -60.85 13.19 29.26
C PHE A 26 -59.51 13.91 29.10
N GLY A 27 -59.13 14.66 30.13
CA GLY A 27 -57.85 15.38 30.20
C GLY A 27 -56.67 14.41 30.17
N MET A 28 -56.75 13.34 30.96
CA MET A 28 -55.67 12.31 30.92
C MET A 28 -55.52 11.61 29.56
N ARG A 29 -56.62 11.40 28.84
CA ARG A 29 -56.58 10.82 27.48
C ARG A 29 -56.20 11.82 26.40
N ALA A 30 -56.31 13.10 26.64
CA ALA A 30 -55.92 14.15 25.74
C ALA A 30 -54.42 14.35 25.67
N ILE A 31 -53.70 14.01 26.72
CA ILE A 31 -52.24 14.13 26.78
C ILE A 31 -51.59 12.97 26.10
N GLN A 32 -50.77 13.29 25.09
CA GLN A 32 -49.92 12.31 24.39
C GLN A 32 -48.45 12.78 24.48
N ILE A 33 -47.61 11.94 25.08
CA ILE A 33 -46.18 12.17 25.13
C ILE A 33 -45.56 11.23 24.09
N VAL A 34 -44.76 11.79 23.18
CA VAL A 34 -44.06 11.09 22.09
C VAL A 34 -42.59 11.07 22.45
N ASP A 35 -42.01 9.86 22.47
CA ASP A 35 -40.60 9.65 22.78
C ASP A 35 -39.70 10.15 21.64
N GLN A 36 -38.50 10.62 22.01
CA GLN A 36 -37.54 11.08 21.01
C GLN A 36 -37.13 9.91 20.06
N GLY A 37 -37.03 10.23 18.79
CA GLY A 37 -36.75 9.27 17.73
C GLY A 37 -37.94 8.43 17.30
N THR A 38 -39.16 8.79 17.73
CA THR A 38 -40.41 8.23 17.24
C THR A 38 -41.37 9.36 16.88
N GLU A 39 -42.23 9.10 15.91
CA GLU A 39 -43.36 9.99 15.59
C GLU A 39 -44.65 9.20 15.71
N ARG A 40 -45.73 9.91 15.94
CA ARG A 40 -47.05 9.30 16.05
C ARG A 40 -48.03 9.97 15.10
N THR A 41 -48.71 9.16 14.30
CA THR A 41 -49.74 9.67 13.39
C THR A 41 -51.06 9.87 14.12
N VAL A 42 -51.79 10.92 13.79
CA VAL A 42 -53.12 11.22 14.32
C VAL A 42 -54.15 11.23 13.24
N LEU A 43 -55.16 10.41 13.44
CA LEU A 43 -56.34 10.35 12.60
C LEU A 43 -57.47 11.22 13.19
N ARG A 44 -58.13 11.98 12.36
CA ARG A 44 -59.37 12.70 12.71
C ARG A 44 -60.56 12.14 11.90
N LEU A 45 -61.46 11.48 12.58
CA LEU A 45 -62.62 10.83 11.95
C LEU A 45 -62.22 9.87 10.82
N GLY A 46 -61.13 9.12 10.99
CA GLY A 46 -60.64 8.16 10.01
C GLY A 46 -59.72 8.72 8.91
N ARG A 47 -59.51 10.06 8.88
CA ARG A 47 -58.59 10.68 7.92
C ARG A 47 -57.32 11.14 8.65
N TYR A 48 -56.16 10.97 7.96
CA TYR A 48 -54.89 11.55 8.45
C TYR A 48 -55.02 13.07 8.60
N ASN A 49 -54.68 13.59 9.78
CA ASN A 49 -54.73 14.98 10.12
C ASN A 49 -53.35 15.60 10.29
N ARG A 50 -52.53 15.00 11.17
CA ARG A 50 -51.18 15.50 11.50
C ARG A 50 -50.32 14.40 12.07
N THR A 51 -49.01 14.64 12.07
CA THR A 51 -48.00 13.80 12.78
C THR A 51 -47.60 14.56 14.04
N LEU A 52 -47.48 13.82 15.15
CA LEU A 52 -46.93 14.33 16.40
C LEU A 52 -45.43 14.02 16.42
N GLU A 53 -44.65 15.10 16.47
CA GLU A 53 -43.20 15.04 16.67
C GLU A 53 -42.88 14.66 18.13
N PRO A 54 -41.61 14.35 18.46
CA PRO A 54 -41.21 14.11 19.85
C PRO A 54 -41.54 15.28 20.76
N GLY A 55 -42.18 14.99 21.92
CA GLY A 55 -42.56 16.00 22.86
C GLY A 55 -43.97 15.84 23.44
N PHE A 56 -44.49 16.90 24.01
CA PHE A 56 -45.84 16.97 24.61
C PHE A 56 -46.85 17.47 23.61
N HIS A 57 -47.93 16.71 23.43
CA HIS A 57 -49.01 17.05 22.51
C HIS A 57 -50.39 16.86 23.15
N LEU A 58 -51.32 17.69 22.72
CA LEU A 58 -52.74 17.55 23.08
C LEU A 58 -53.52 17.01 21.90
N VAL A 59 -54.24 15.90 22.13
CA VAL A 59 -55.11 15.25 21.17
C VAL A 59 -56.54 15.28 21.72
N VAL A 60 -57.52 15.63 20.91
CA VAL A 60 -58.94 15.67 21.33
C VAL A 60 -59.55 14.29 21.21
N PRO A 61 -59.75 13.53 22.33
CA PRO A 61 -60.05 12.10 22.28
C PRO A 61 -61.40 11.74 21.60
N LEU A 62 -62.27 12.71 21.39
CA LEU A 62 -63.59 12.47 20.76
C LEU A 62 -63.50 12.40 19.24
N TRP A 63 -62.61 13.17 18.63
CA TRP A 63 -62.52 13.35 17.18
C TRP A 63 -61.17 12.94 16.63
N GLU A 64 -60.13 13.00 17.46
CA GLU A 64 -58.75 12.62 17.10
C GLU A 64 -58.36 11.34 17.82
N ARG A 65 -57.69 10.48 17.10
CA ARG A 65 -57.11 9.25 17.64
C ARG A 65 -55.66 9.18 17.24
N ALA A 66 -54.79 9.05 18.25
CA ALA A 66 -53.41 8.66 17.99
C ALA A 66 -53.36 7.21 17.49
N ASP A 67 -52.79 6.99 16.30
CA ASP A 67 -52.82 5.71 15.63
C ASP A 67 -51.44 5.01 15.70
N ARG A 68 -50.68 4.99 14.62
CA ARG A 68 -49.42 4.26 14.57
C ARG A 68 -48.26 5.05 15.20
N LYS A 69 -47.46 4.38 15.99
CA LYS A 69 -46.15 4.86 16.46
C LYS A 69 -45.09 4.39 15.48
N VAL A 70 -44.38 5.30 14.87
CA VAL A 70 -43.39 5.06 13.83
C VAL A 70 -42.02 5.35 14.38
N ASN A 71 -41.07 4.46 14.18
CA ASN A 71 -39.67 4.65 14.56
C ASN A 71 -38.97 5.44 13.45
N MET A 72 -38.46 6.62 13.79
CA MET A 72 -37.73 7.49 12.85
C MET A 72 -36.23 7.27 12.85
N LYS A 73 -35.74 6.32 13.68
CA LYS A 73 -34.32 5.94 13.70
C LYS A 73 -34.02 4.98 12.57
N GLU A 74 -32.76 4.93 12.19
CA GLU A 74 -32.29 3.90 11.25
C GLU A 74 -32.59 2.50 11.79
N THR A 75 -33.17 1.68 10.95
CA THR A 75 -33.57 0.31 11.25
C THR A 75 -32.87 -0.63 10.28
N VAL A 76 -32.50 -1.80 10.76
CA VAL A 76 -31.83 -2.84 9.97
C VAL A 76 -32.84 -3.95 9.66
N LEU A 77 -32.97 -4.29 8.39
CA LEU A 77 -33.81 -5.36 7.91
C LEU A 77 -32.95 -6.48 7.31
N ASP A 78 -33.00 -7.66 7.89
CA ASP A 78 -32.31 -8.84 7.37
C ASP A 78 -33.07 -9.40 6.16
N VAL A 79 -32.38 -9.54 5.02
CA VAL A 79 -32.89 -10.23 3.83
C VAL A 79 -32.50 -11.70 3.96
N PRO A 80 -33.49 -12.61 4.00
CA PRO A 80 -33.24 -14.05 4.17
C PRO A 80 -32.48 -14.62 2.96
N ARG A 81 -31.82 -15.72 3.19
CA ARG A 81 -31.07 -16.47 2.18
C ARG A 81 -31.93 -16.81 0.98
N GLN A 82 -31.42 -16.46 -0.20
CA GLN A 82 -32.06 -16.72 -1.49
C GLN A 82 -31.15 -17.56 -2.37
N GLU A 83 -31.70 -18.61 -2.94
CA GLU A 83 -31.03 -19.37 -3.98
C GLU A 83 -31.21 -18.68 -5.33
N VAL A 84 -30.12 -18.37 -5.99
CA VAL A 84 -30.08 -17.66 -7.27
C VAL A 84 -29.17 -18.40 -8.25
N ILE A 85 -29.54 -18.42 -9.52
CA ILE A 85 -28.68 -18.90 -10.59
C ILE A 85 -28.02 -17.70 -11.24
N THR A 86 -26.69 -17.67 -11.24
CA THR A 86 -25.88 -16.62 -11.83
C THR A 86 -25.86 -16.71 -13.36
N LYS A 87 -25.32 -15.69 -14.01
CA LYS A 87 -25.20 -15.61 -15.48
C LYS A 87 -24.37 -16.77 -16.06
N ASP A 88 -23.38 -17.25 -15.34
CA ASP A 88 -22.54 -18.41 -15.69
C ASP A 88 -23.13 -19.76 -15.25
N ASN A 89 -24.44 -19.77 -14.93
CA ASN A 89 -25.22 -20.95 -14.56
C ASN A 89 -24.76 -21.63 -13.26
N ALA A 90 -24.08 -20.89 -12.36
CA ALA A 90 -23.74 -21.37 -11.03
C ALA A 90 -24.91 -21.12 -10.07
N GLN A 91 -25.31 -22.14 -9.30
CA GLN A 91 -26.27 -21.96 -8.21
C GLN A 91 -25.55 -21.39 -7.00
N VAL A 92 -26.06 -20.30 -6.43
CA VAL A 92 -25.48 -19.64 -5.26
C VAL A 92 -26.56 -19.25 -4.26
N THR A 93 -26.22 -19.30 -3.00
CA THR A 93 -27.07 -18.76 -1.94
C THR A 93 -26.54 -17.39 -1.55
N VAL A 94 -27.41 -16.36 -1.59
CA VAL A 94 -27.07 -14.98 -1.28
C VAL A 94 -28.01 -14.48 -0.20
N ASP A 95 -27.48 -13.80 0.80
CA ASP A 95 -28.21 -13.06 1.83
C ASP A 95 -27.66 -11.63 1.96
N GLY A 96 -28.42 -10.75 2.60
CA GLY A 96 -28.05 -9.36 2.73
C GLY A 96 -28.77 -8.65 3.86
N VAL A 97 -28.44 -7.38 4.01
CA VAL A 97 -29.09 -6.48 4.96
C VAL A 97 -29.42 -5.17 4.28
N VAL A 98 -30.56 -4.59 4.64
CA VAL A 98 -31.00 -3.28 4.21
C VAL A 98 -31.09 -2.36 5.43
N PHE A 99 -30.40 -1.24 5.36
CA PHE A 99 -30.50 -0.17 6.35
C PHE A 99 -31.43 0.91 5.80
N TYR A 100 -32.46 1.21 6.53
CA TYR A 100 -33.43 2.20 6.11
C TYR A 100 -33.87 3.09 7.26
N GLN A 101 -34.29 4.29 6.93
CA GLN A 101 -34.84 5.27 7.87
C GLN A 101 -36.15 5.81 7.31
N ILE A 102 -37.16 5.91 8.16
CA ILE A 102 -38.42 6.52 7.79
C ILE A 102 -38.24 8.05 7.83
N THR A 103 -38.50 8.72 6.73
CA THR A 103 -38.43 10.20 6.61
C THR A 103 -39.80 10.85 6.74
N ASN A 104 -40.87 10.10 6.48
CA ASN A 104 -42.23 10.60 6.59
C ASN A 104 -43.15 9.55 7.19
N ALA A 105 -43.50 9.74 8.47
CA ALA A 105 -44.32 8.81 9.23
C ALA A 105 -45.73 8.62 8.63
N ALA A 106 -46.31 9.65 8.02
CA ALA A 106 -47.63 9.55 7.41
C ALA A 106 -47.61 8.65 6.16
N LYS A 107 -46.66 8.89 5.26
CA LYS A 107 -46.48 8.05 4.07
C LYS A 107 -46.20 6.61 4.45
N ALA A 108 -45.25 6.39 5.37
CA ALA A 108 -44.87 5.07 5.83
C ALA A 108 -46.03 4.29 6.48
N SER A 109 -46.97 5.03 7.12
CA SER A 109 -48.11 4.39 7.79
C SER A 109 -49.30 4.08 6.88
N TYR A 110 -49.49 4.86 5.80
CA TYR A 110 -50.75 4.83 5.02
C TYR A 110 -50.55 4.57 3.53
N SER A 111 -49.34 4.62 2.98
CA SER A 111 -49.08 4.31 1.57
C SER A 111 -48.89 2.79 1.33
N VAL A 112 -48.47 2.06 2.35
CA VAL A 112 -48.24 0.62 2.30
C VAL A 112 -48.78 -0.02 3.58
N ASP A 113 -49.31 -1.22 3.49
CA ASP A 113 -49.92 -1.89 4.64
C ASP A 113 -48.88 -2.42 5.61
N ASP A 114 -47.91 -3.18 5.11
CA ASP A 114 -46.73 -3.66 5.87
C ASP A 114 -45.45 -3.19 5.17
N LEU A 115 -44.86 -2.15 5.73
CA LEU A 115 -43.67 -1.52 5.18
C LEU A 115 -42.45 -2.46 5.18
N GLU A 116 -42.24 -3.18 6.30
CA GLU A 116 -41.09 -4.06 6.43
C GLU A 116 -41.16 -5.21 5.45
N LEU A 117 -42.33 -5.83 5.33
CA LEU A 117 -42.56 -6.90 4.36
C LEU A 117 -42.45 -6.41 2.91
N ALA A 118 -42.91 -5.20 2.61
CA ALA A 118 -42.79 -4.62 1.29
C ALA A 118 -41.34 -4.38 0.90
N ILE A 119 -40.52 -3.76 1.81
CA ILE A 119 -39.07 -3.55 1.60
C ILE A 119 -38.36 -4.89 1.46
N LEU A 120 -38.70 -5.88 2.28
CA LEU A 120 -38.11 -7.21 2.26
C LEU A 120 -38.31 -7.90 0.91
N ASN A 121 -39.54 -7.90 0.43
CA ASN A 121 -39.89 -8.50 -0.87
C ASN A 121 -39.22 -7.77 -2.04
N LEU A 122 -39.17 -6.45 -1.97
CA LEU A 122 -38.47 -5.61 -2.95
C LEU A 122 -36.96 -5.91 -2.96
N ALA A 123 -36.31 -5.95 -1.78
CA ALA A 123 -34.91 -6.28 -1.64
C ALA A 123 -34.59 -7.70 -2.15
N THR A 124 -35.40 -8.68 -1.75
CA THR A 124 -35.26 -10.08 -2.19
C THR A 124 -35.34 -10.23 -3.70
N THR A 125 -36.34 -9.59 -4.32
CA THR A 125 -36.54 -9.68 -5.77
C THR A 125 -35.42 -8.99 -6.55
N ASN A 126 -34.98 -7.81 -6.09
CA ASN A 126 -33.89 -7.10 -6.74
C ASN A 126 -32.54 -7.78 -6.51
N LEU A 127 -32.29 -8.32 -5.31
CA LEU A 127 -31.10 -9.12 -5.04
C LEU A 127 -30.99 -10.31 -6.01
N ARG A 128 -32.09 -11.03 -6.20
CA ARG A 128 -32.17 -12.13 -7.18
C ARG A 128 -31.89 -11.66 -8.60
N THR A 129 -32.46 -10.54 -9.00
CA THR A 129 -32.29 -9.99 -10.36
C THR A 129 -30.86 -9.53 -10.62
N VAL A 130 -30.26 -8.83 -9.67
CA VAL A 130 -28.89 -8.34 -9.79
C VAL A 130 -27.91 -9.51 -9.76
N ALA A 131 -28.04 -10.43 -8.80
CA ALA A 131 -27.21 -11.62 -8.71
C ALA A 131 -27.30 -12.51 -9.96
N GLY A 132 -28.52 -12.71 -10.50
CA GLY A 132 -28.71 -13.47 -11.74
C GLY A 132 -28.16 -12.82 -13.00
N SER A 133 -27.89 -11.52 -12.98
CA SER A 133 -27.31 -10.78 -14.12
C SER A 133 -25.77 -10.81 -14.17
N MET A 134 -25.09 -11.30 -13.13
CA MET A 134 -23.66 -11.29 -12.97
C MET A 134 -23.06 -12.69 -12.90
N THR A 135 -21.75 -12.82 -13.15
CA THR A 135 -21.05 -14.09 -12.95
C THR A 135 -20.70 -14.28 -11.47
N LEU A 136 -20.40 -15.51 -11.06
CA LEU A 136 -20.02 -15.78 -9.67
C LEU A 136 -18.74 -15.01 -9.25
N ASP A 137 -17.77 -14.90 -10.16
CA ASP A 137 -16.53 -14.15 -9.91
C ASP A 137 -16.81 -12.64 -9.73
N ASP A 138 -17.68 -12.06 -10.56
CA ASP A 138 -18.13 -10.67 -10.40
C ASP A 138 -18.89 -10.44 -9.08
N LEU A 139 -19.76 -11.37 -8.70
CA LEU A 139 -20.50 -11.28 -7.43
C LEU A 139 -19.56 -11.26 -6.22
N GLN A 140 -18.47 -12.01 -6.26
CA GLN A 140 -17.50 -12.05 -5.16
C GLN A 140 -16.53 -10.86 -5.17
N SER A 141 -16.14 -10.39 -6.36
CA SER A 141 -15.12 -9.34 -6.51
C SER A 141 -15.67 -7.92 -6.53
N GLN A 142 -16.94 -7.72 -6.97
CA GLN A 142 -17.55 -6.40 -7.18
C GLN A 142 -18.73 -6.13 -6.22
N ARG A 143 -18.62 -6.55 -4.97
CA ARG A 143 -19.70 -6.37 -3.96
C ARG A 143 -20.15 -4.91 -3.83
N ASP A 144 -19.23 -3.97 -3.85
CA ASP A 144 -19.54 -2.54 -3.72
C ASP A 144 -20.40 -2.03 -4.89
N ALA A 145 -20.11 -2.46 -6.11
CA ALA A 145 -20.90 -2.08 -7.28
C ALA A 145 -22.33 -2.64 -7.20
N ILE A 146 -22.48 -3.84 -6.67
CA ILE A 146 -23.77 -4.48 -6.43
C ILE A 146 -24.55 -3.72 -5.36
N ASN A 147 -23.93 -3.40 -4.25
CA ASN A 147 -24.52 -2.67 -3.14
C ASN A 147 -25.05 -1.30 -3.61
N VAL A 148 -24.27 -0.54 -4.39
CA VAL A 148 -24.68 0.74 -4.96
C VAL A 148 -25.85 0.57 -5.92
N ARG A 149 -25.83 -0.46 -6.78
CA ARG A 149 -26.90 -0.72 -7.73
C ARG A 149 -28.20 -1.11 -7.03
N LEU A 150 -28.12 -1.98 -6.01
CA LEU A 150 -29.27 -2.36 -5.20
C LEU A 150 -29.82 -1.17 -4.44
N LEU A 151 -28.96 -0.37 -3.83
CA LEU A 151 -29.34 0.84 -3.12
C LEU A 151 -30.18 1.76 -4.02
N GLY A 152 -29.71 2.07 -5.23
CA GLY A 152 -30.43 2.95 -6.15
C GLY A 152 -31.82 2.43 -6.49
N ILE A 153 -31.94 1.13 -6.82
CA ILE A 153 -33.22 0.53 -7.19
C ILE A 153 -34.21 0.51 -6.01
N ILE A 154 -33.72 0.15 -4.81
CA ILE A 154 -34.58 0.03 -3.63
C ILE A 154 -34.99 1.42 -3.12
N ASP A 155 -34.06 2.37 -3.08
CA ASP A 155 -34.31 3.74 -2.63
C ASP A 155 -35.36 4.44 -3.52
N ASP A 156 -35.21 4.35 -4.84
CA ASP A 156 -36.20 4.90 -5.80
C ASP A 156 -37.59 4.29 -5.61
N ALA A 157 -37.67 3.01 -5.31
CA ALA A 157 -38.94 2.33 -5.11
C ALA A 157 -39.58 2.61 -3.75
N THR A 158 -38.81 2.97 -2.73
CA THR A 158 -39.27 3.23 -1.36
C THR A 158 -39.58 4.72 -1.09
N ASP A 159 -39.08 5.64 -1.91
CA ASP A 159 -39.32 7.08 -1.77
C ASP A 159 -40.83 7.47 -1.73
N PRO A 160 -41.70 6.89 -2.56
CA PRO A 160 -43.16 7.14 -2.47
C PRO A 160 -43.75 6.74 -1.10
N TRP A 161 -43.14 5.80 -0.40
CA TRP A 161 -43.56 5.35 0.94
C TRP A 161 -42.99 6.23 2.05
N GLY A 162 -42.16 7.24 1.72
CA GLY A 162 -41.51 8.12 2.70
C GLY A 162 -40.43 7.41 3.51
N VAL A 163 -39.72 6.49 2.86
CA VAL A 163 -38.59 5.73 3.42
C VAL A 163 -37.35 6.04 2.62
N LYS A 164 -36.26 6.32 3.32
CA LYS A 164 -34.93 6.49 2.75
C LYS A 164 -34.09 5.24 3.06
N VAL A 165 -33.62 4.58 2.04
CA VAL A 165 -32.65 3.50 2.20
C VAL A 165 -31.25 4.14 2.26
N THR A 166 -30.55 3.95 3.37
CA THR A 166 -29.23 4.54 3.60
C THR A 166 -28.13 3.65 3.06
N ARG A 167 -28.30 2.33 3.18
CA ARG A 167 -27.30 1.36 2.77
C ARG A 167 -27.92 -0.01 2.51
N VAL A 168 -27.37 -0.70 1.53
CA VAL A 168 -27.67 -2.10 1.26
C VAL A 168 -26.35 -2.85 1.22
N GLU A 169 -26.24 -3.96 1.93
CA GLU A 169 -25.02 -4.77 1.97
C GLU A 169 -25.35 -6.25 1.75
N ILE A 170 -24.55 -6.89 0.93
CA ILE A 170 -24.55 -8.35 0.81
C ILE A 170 -23.76 -8.92 2.01
N LYS A 171 -24.40 -9.78 2.77
CA LYS A 171 -23.81 -10.46 3.93
C LYS A 171 -22.88 -11.58 3.49
N ASP A 172 -23.43 -12.56 2.78
CA ASP A 172 -22.68 -13.72 2.33
C ASP A 172 -23.11 -14.16 0.92
N ILE A 173 -22.18 -14.79 0.20
CA ILE A 173 -22.40 -15.43 -1.09
C ILE A 173 -21.78 -16.81 -1.01
N THR A 174 -22.64 -17.81 -0.85
CA THR A 174 -22.23 -19.19 -0.62
C THR A 174 -22.52 -20.06 -1.85
N PRO A 175 -21.52 -20.42 -2.66
CA PRO A 175 -21.69 -21.42 -3.71
C PRO A 175 -21.74 -22.83 -3.12
N PRO A 176 -22.26 -23.83 -3.85
CA PRO A 176 -22.23 -25.24 -3.46
C PRO A 176 -20.79 -25.75 -3.26
N ALA A 177 -20.60 -26.67 -2.32
CA ALA A 177 -19.29 -27.17 -1.93
C ALA A 177 -18.53 -27.85 -3.08
N ASP A 178 -19.24 -28.60 -3.93
CA ASP A 178 -18.67 -29.26 -5.12
C ASP A 178 -18.12 -28.27 -6.14
N LEU A 179 -18.80 -27.14 -6.32
CA LEU A 179 -18.32 -26.06 -7.18
C LEU A 179 -17.11 -25.37 -6.58
N VAL A 180 -17.09 -25.12 -5.27
CA VAL A 180 -15.92 -24.55 -4.56
C VAL A 180 -14.69 -25.42 -4.76
N ASP A 181 -14.83 -26.74 -4.60
CA ASP A 181 -13.73 -27.70 -4.80
C ASP A 181 -13.25 -27.73 -6.26
N ALA A 182 -14.15 -27.64 -7.21
CA ALA A 182 -13.80 -27.59 -8.64
C ALA A 182 -13.04 -26.29 -8.97
N MET A 183 -13.53 -25.15 -8.52
CA MET A 183 -12.89 -23.85 -8.70
C MET A 183 -11.52 -23.77 -8.01
N ALA A 184 -11.40 -24.32 -6.80
CA ALA A 184 -10.13 -24.39 -6.08
C ALA A 184 -9.08 -25.20 -6.86
N ARG A 185 -9.47 -26.34 -7.44
CA ARG A 185 -8.57 -27.15 -8.30
C ARG A 185 -8.20 -26.42 -9.58
N GLN A 186 -9.15 -25.77 -10.23
CA GLN A 186 -8.88 -25.00 -11.44
C GLN A 186 -7.94 -23.82 -11.15
N LYS A 187 -8.21 -23.06 -10.10
CA LYS A 187 -7.37 -21.90 -9.70
C LYS A 187 -5.95 -22.33 -9.32
N LYS A 188 -5.83 -23.45 -8.61
CA LYS A 188 -4.52 -24.05 -8.31
C LYS A 188 -3.75 -24.45 -9.57
N ALA A 189 -4.42 -25.09 -10.52
CA ALA A 189 -3.79 -25.49 -11.80
C ALA A 189 -3.36 -24.25 -12.61
N GLU A 190 -4.18 -23.21 -12.65
CA GLU A 190 -3.85 -21.97 -13.33
C GLU A 190 -2.66 -21.25 -12.66
N GLN A 191 -2.62 -21.19 -11.33
CA GLN A 191 -1.49 -20.61 -10.61
C GLN A 191 -0.20 -21.38 -10.83
N ILE A 192 -0.24 -22.71 -10.83
CA ILE A 192 0.92 -23.56 -11.14
C ILE A 192 1.41 -23.27 -12.57
N LYS A 193 0.49 -23.20 -13.53
CA LYS A 193 0.84 -22.85 -14.92
C LYS A 193 1.49 -21.47 -15.02
N ARG A 194 0.91 -20.46 -14.37
CA ARG A 194 1.48 -19.11 -14.34
C ARG A 194 2.86 -19.07 -13.68
N ALA A 195 3.03 -19.79 -12.57
CA ALA A 195 4.32 -19.90 -11.88
C ALA A 195 5.39 -20.52 -12.78
N GLN A 196 5.07 -21.61 -13.49
CA GLN A 196 5.99 -22.26 -14.43
C GLN A 196 6.38 -21.35 -15.60
N ILE A 197 5.42 -20.60 -16.15
CA ILE A 197 5.70 -19.63 -17.23
C ILE A 197 6.64 -18.53 -16.71
N LEU A 198 6.33 -17.94 -15.56
CA LEU A 198 7.14 -16.86 -14.96
C LEU A 198 8.55 -17.35 -14.59
N GLU A 199 8.67 -18.57 -14.08
CA GLU A 199 9.96 -19.22 -13.79
C GLU A 199 10.80 -19.42 -15.07
N ALA A 200 10.17 -19.96 -16.14
CA ALA A 200 10.83 -20.12 -17.42
C ALA A 200 11.25 -18.79 -18.05
N GLU A 201 10.42 -17.78 -17.98
CA GLU A 201 10.75 -16.42 -18.43
C GLU A 201 11.87 -15.81 -17.60
N GLY A 202 11.85 -16.01 -16.27
CA GLY A 202 12.92 -15.57 -15.36
C GLY A 202 14.25 -16.23 -15.68
N HIS A 203 14.27 -17.54 -15.92
CA HIS A 203 15.47 -18.27 -16.37
C HIS A 203 15.99 -17.76 -17.70
N ARG A 204 15.11 -17.59 -18.69
CA ARG A 204 15.50 -17.04 -19.99
C ARG A 204 16.11 -15.64 -19.85
N GLN A 205 15.49 -14.77 -19.07
CA GLN A 205 16.00 -13.43 -18.86
C GLN A 205 17.33 -13.41 -18.11
N ALA A 206 17.49 -14.29 -17.12
CA ALA A 206 18.75 -14.44 -16.40
C ALA A 206 19.90 -14.91 -17.33
N GLU A 207 19.64 -15.87 -18.24
CA GLU A 207 20.64 -16.31 -19.22
C GLU A 207 21.01 -15.22 -20.24
N ILE A 208 20.03 -14.43 -20.69
CA ILE A 208 20.29 -13.28 -21.57
C ILE A 208 21.19 -12.26 -20.86
N LEU A 209 20.84 -11.88 -19.63
CA LEU A 209 21.61 -10.91 -18.85
C LEU A 209 23.02 -11.42 -18.52
N ARG A 210 23.18 -12.72 -18.25
CA ARG A 210 24.51 -13.34 -18.06
C ARG A 210 25.36 -13.28 -19.33
N ALA A 211 24.74 -13.60 -20.46
CA ALA A 211 25.45 -13.57 -21.75
C ALA A 211 25.84 -12.15 -22.14
N GLU A 212 24.95 -11.18 -21.92
CA GLU A 212 25.25 -9.75 -22.14
C GLU A 212 26.35 -9.26 -21.20
N GLY A 213 26.29 -9.63 -19.91
CA GLY A 213 27.31 -9.29 -18.93
C GLY A 213 28.70 -9.85 -19.28
N LEU A 214 28.75 -11.11 -19.72
CA LEU A 214 30.00 -11.75 -20.20
C LEU A 214 30.54 -11.04 -21.45
N LYS A 215 29.69 -10.74 -22.42
CA LYS A 215 30.08 -9.98 -23.61
C LYS A 215 30.64 -8.61 -23.24
N GLN A 216 29.93 -7.88 -22.38
CA GLN A 216 30.37 -6.56 -21.94
C GLN A 216 31.70 -6.60 -21.17
N SER A 217 31.88 -7.60 -20.30
CA SER A 217 33.14 -7.85 -19.60
C SER A 217 34.29 -8.08 -20.54
N GLN A 218 34.10 -8.95 -21.56
CA GLN A 218 35.14 -9.23 -22.58
C GLN A 218 35.48 -7.99 -23.42
N VAL A 219 34.48 -7.20 -23.79
CA VAL A 219 34.70 -5.95 -24.54
C VAL A 219 35.51 -4.95 -23.69
N LEU A 220 35.11 -4.72 -22.43
CA LEU A 220 35.83 -3.82 -21.52
C LEU A 220 37.26 -4.30 -21.25
N GLU A 221 37.44 -5.59 -21.09
CA GLU A 221 38.80 -6.18 -20.91
C GLU A 221 39.67 -5.98 -22.15
N ALA A 222 39.11 -6.20 -23.34
CA ALA A 222 39.82 -5.98 -24.60
C ALA A 222 40.16 -4.50 -24.84
N GLU A 223 39.23 -3.60 -24.51
CA GLU A 223 39.47 -2.16 -24.58
C GLU A 223 40.54 -1.71 -23.57
N GLY A 224 40.48 -2.23 -22.32
CA GLY A 224 41.49 -1.95 -21.31
C GLY A 224 42.89 -2.46 -21.71
N ARG A 225 42.99 -3.64 -22.29
CA ARG A 225 44.26 -4.15 -22.82
C ARG A 225 44.80 -3.29 -23.97
N LYS A 226 43.90 -2.86 -24.89
CA LYS A 226 44.29 -1.97 -25.97
C LYS A 226 44.79 -0.63 -25.44
N GLU A 227 44.10 -0.03 -24.49
CA GLU A 227 44.48 1.24 -23.87
C GLU A 227 45.82 1.13 -23.12
N ALA A 228 46.00 0.05 -22.34
CA ALA A 228 47.26 -0.21 -21.66
C ALA A 228 48.43 -0.37 -22.64
N ALA A 229 48.24 -1.14 -23.73
CA ALA A 229 49.27 -1.31 -24.76
C ALA A 229 49.61 0.01 -25.49
N PHE A 230 48.61 0.84 -25.74
CA PHE A 230 48.80 2.16 -26.33
C PHE A 230 49.59 3.09 -25.41
N LEU A 231 49.24 3.15 -24.13
CA LEU A 231 49.95 3.97 -23.11
C LEU A 231 51.39 3.46 -22.86
N GLU A 232 51.59 2.13 -22.90
CA GLU A 232 52.95 1.58 -22.82
C GLU A 232 53.81 1.92 -24.06
N ALA A 233 53.21 1.89 -25.27
CA ALA A 233 53.91 2.28 -26.49
C ALA A 233 54.28 3.76 -26.43
N GLU A 234 53.37 4.61 -26.04
CA GLU A 234 53.61 6.07 -25.85
C GLU A 234 54.68 6.33 -24.80
N ALA A 235 54.66 5.61 -23.68
CA ALA A 235 55.65 5.71 -22.63
C ALA A 235 57.05 5.32 -23.13
N ARG A 236 57.17 4.21 -23.89
CA ARG A 236 58.41 3.81 -24.52
C ARG A 236 58.92 4.81 -25.51
N GLU A 237 58.03 5.36 -26.36
CA GLU A 237 58.42 6.43 -27.32
C GLU A 237 58.97 7.67 -26.60
N ARG A 238 58.25 8.12 -25.55
CA ARG A 238 58.72 9.26 -24.74
C ARG A 238 60.06 8.98 -24.05
N GLN A 239 60.25 7.76 -23.55
CA GLN A 239 61.51 7.33 -22.94
C GLN A 239 62.62 7.34 -23.97
N ALA A 240 62.39 6.76 -25.17
CA ALA A 240 63.42 6.73 -26.24
C ALA A 240 63.75 8.19 -26.73
N GLN A 241 62.74 9.08 -26.82
CA GLN A 241 63.02 10.46 -27.14
C GLN A 241 63.81 11.17 -26.05
N ALA A 242 63.55 10.89 -24.76
CA ALA A 242 64.31 11.45 -23.65
C ALA A 242 65.76 10.94 -23.67
N GLU A 243 65.97 9.64 -23.94
CA GLU A 243 67.34 9.04 -24.06
C GLU A 243 68.06 9.61 -25.25
N ALA A 244 67.41 9.79 -26.42
CA ALA A 244 68.02 10.39 -27.58
C ALA A 244 68.44 11.86 -27.33
N ARG A 245 67.60 12.65 -26.63
CA ARG A 245 67.95 14.02 -26.23
C ARG A 245 69.08 14.07 -25.24
N ALA A 246 69.08 13.14 -24.26
CA ALA A 246 70.20 13.02 -23.28
C ALA A 246 71.51 12.68 -23.97
N THR A 247 71.46 11.74 -24.94
CA THR A 247 72.65 11.34 -25.68
C THR A 247 73.16 12.48 -26.60
N ASP A 248 72.25 13.26 -27.25
CA ASP A 248 72.60 14.42 -28.08
C ASP A 248 73.26 15.50 -27.22
N MET A 249 72.69 15.77 -26.00
CA MET A 249 73.29 16.75 -25.06
C MET A 249 74.69 16.31 -24.60
N VAL A 250 74.87 15.04 -24.28
CA VAL A 250 76.17 14.46 -23.93
C VAL A 250 77.14 14.55 -25.10
N SER A 251 76.74 14.21 -26.32
CA SER A 251 77.54 14.30 -27.50
C SER A 251 78.00 15.72 -27.78
N LYS A 252 77.11 16.71 -27.60
CA LYS A 252 77.46 18.16 -27.72
C LYS A 252 78.47 18.59 -26.68
N ALA A 253 78.29 18.18 -25.42
CA ALA A 253 79.22 18.50 -24.33
C ALA A 253 80.62 17.84 -24.54
N ILE A 254 80.71 16.70 -25.17
CA ILE A 254 81.96 16.05 -25.54
C ILE A 254 82.65 16.81 -26.69
N ALA A 255 81.90 17.26 -27.71
CA ALA A 255 82.42 18.05 -28.81
C ALA A 255 83.01 19.38 -28.37
N GLU A 256 82.49 20.00 -27.29
CA GLU A 256 83.01 21.24 -26.65
C GLU A 256 84.22 21.05 -25.71
N GLY A 257 84.79 19.85 -25.68
CA GLY A 257 86.09 19.62 -25.01
C GLY A 257 86.01 19.12 -23.55
N GLY A 258 84.88 18.69 -23.11
CA GLY A 258 84.68 18.21 -21.73
C GLY A 258 84.99 16.72 -21.54
N THR A 259 86.27 16.28 -21.48
CA THR A 259 86.65 14.88 -21.22
C THR A 259 86.10 14.35 -19.86
N ASN A 260 85.79 15.21 -18.93
CA ASN A 260 85.24 14.85 -17.62
C ASN A 260 83.72 14.36 -17.80
N ALA A 261 83.04 14.83 -18.81
CA ALA A 261 81.60 14.40 -19.07
C ALA A 261 81.53 12.96 -19.48
N ILE A 262 82.50 12.43 -20.21
CA ILE A 262 82.54 11.01 -20.58
C ILE A 262 82.71 10.09 -19.35
N ASN A 263 83.60 10.46 -18.49
CA ASN A 263 83.92 9.71 -17.25
C ASN A 263 82.71 9.71 -16.32
N TYR A 264 81.96 10.83 -16.25
CA TYR A 264 80.75 10.94 -15.40
C TYR A 264 79.64 10.06 -15.98
N PHE A 265 79.41 10.08 -17.29
CA PHE A 265 78.39 9.25 -17.92
C PHE A 265 78.64 7.75 -17.82
N VAL A 266 79.91 7.32 -18.06
CA VAL A 266 80.29 5.92 -17.86
C VAL A 266 80.18 5.49 -16.41
N ALA A 267 80.51 6.35 -15.45
CA ALA A 267 80.31 6.07 -14.04
C ALA A 267 78.82 5.97 -13.65
N GLN A 268 77.98 6.82 -14.21
CA GLN A 268 76.52 6.75 -13.98
C GLN A 268 75.91 5.50 -14.55
N GLU A 269 76.24 5.09 -15.80
CA GLU A 269 75.76 3.86 -16.37
C GLU A 269 76.28 2.62 -15.65
N TYR A 270 77.46 2.67 -15.14
CA TYR A 270 78.04 1.60 -14.32
C TYR A 270 77.30 1.45 -12.98
N VAL A 271 76.99 2.57 -12.30
CA VAL A 271 76.20 2.58 -11.06
C VAL A 271 74.77 2.07 -11.32
N ARG A 272 74.15 2.47 -12.46
CA ARG A 272 72.81 2.01 -12.86
C ARG A 272 72.82 0.49 -13.15
N ALA A 273 73.86 0.00 -13.81
CA ALA A 273 73.98 -1.43 -14.04
C ALA A 273 74.18 -2.23 -12.75
N LEU A 274 74.99 -1.71 -11.79
CA LEU A 274 75.14 -2.27 -10.44
C LEU A 274 73.83 -2.26 -9.63
N ALA A 275 73.04 -1.18 -9.71
CA ALA A 275 71.74 -1.15 -9.07
C ALA A 275 70.78 -2.21 -9.59
N LYS A 276 70.70 -2.40 -10.91
CA LYS A 276 69.94 -3.50 -11.53
C LYS A 276 70.40 -4.90 -11.11
N PHE A 277 71.71 -5.07 -10.87
CA PHE A 277 72.24 -6.31 -10.31
C PHE A 277 71.87 -6.53 -8.85
N ALA A 278 71.83 -5.46 -8.05
CA ALA A 278 71.47 -5.50 -6.64
C ALA A 278 69.97 -5.79 -6.41
N GLU A 279 69.08 -5.37 -7.36
CA GLU A 279 67.67 -5.65 -7.36
C GLU A 279 67.29 -7.06 -7.80
N SER A 280 68.21 -7.85 -8.43
CA SER A 280 67.94 -9.19 -8.85
C SER A 280 68.09 -10.21 -7.71
N GLU A 281 67.02 -10.90 -7.34
CA GLU A 281 66.96 -11.90 -6.26
C GLU A 281 67.77 -13.19 -6.57
N GLN A 282 68.43 -13.31 -7.75
CA GLN A 282 69.22 -14.50 -8.13
C GLN A 282 70.70 -14.24 -7.88
N GLN A 283 71.37 -15.13 -7.12
CA GLN A 283 72.82 -15.08 -6.90
C GLN A 283 73.55 -15.22 -8.25
N LYS A 284 74.31 -14.17 -8.63
CA LYS A 284 75.17 -14.16 -9.81
C LYS A 284 76.56 -13.82 -9.40
N THR A 285 77.51 -14.63 -9.83
CA THR A 285 78.94 -14.38 -9.64
C THR A 285 79.39 -13.39 -10.69
N VAL A 286 79.87 -12.21 -10.28
CA VAL A 286 80.38 -11.16 -11.16
C VAL A 286 81.89 -11.19 -11.15
N PHE A 287 82.51 -11.47 -12.30
CA PHE A 287 83.97 -11.34 -12.48
C PHE A 287 84.31 -9.89 -12.84
N MET A 288 85.06 -9.21 -11.98
CA MET A 288 85.50 -7.85 -12.24
C MET A 288 87.00 -7.84 -12.63
N PRO A 289 87.39 -7.18 -13.74
CA PRO A 289 88.81 -7.05 -14.10
C PRO A 289 89.50 -6.12 -13.07
N MET A 290 90.74 -6.51 -12.72
CA MET A 290 91.53 -5.84 -11.67
C MET A 290 91.91 -4.37 -11.98
N GLU A 291 91.70 -3.87 -13.17
CA GLU A 291 92.02 -2.49 -13.58
C GLU A 291 90.97 -1.50 -13.10
N SER A 292 89.94 -1.91 -12.42
CA SER A 292 88.83 -1.06 -11.85
C SER A 292 89.11 -0.53 -10.43
N SER A 293 90.31 -0.73 -9.92
CA SER A 293 90.67 -0.32 -8.55
C SER A 293 90.55 1.19 -8.24
N GLY A 294 90.60 2.07 -9.27
CA GLY A 294 90.35 3.51 -9.12
C GLY A 294 88.87 3.86 -8.84
N ILE A 295 87.96 3.07 -9.31
CA ILE A 295 86.51 3.31 -9.14
C ILE A 295 86.04 2.75 -7.78
N ILE A 296 86.61 1.69 -7.30
CA ILE A 296 86.33 1.10 -5.98
C ILE A 296 86.73 2.03 -4.85
N GLY A 297 87.85 2.76 -5.02
CA GLY A 297 88.28 3.82 -4.05
C GLY A 297 87.34 4.97 -3.93
N ALA A 298 86.72 5.41 -5.04
CA ALA A 298 85.74 6.48 -5.04
C ALA A 298 84.41 6.06 -4.37
N LEU A 299 83.97 4.77 -4.54
CA LEU A 299 82.79 4.21 -3.88
C LEU A 299 83.01 4.00 -2.37
N GLY A 300 84.19 3.66 -1.94
CA GLY A 300 84.57 3.61 -0.50
C GLY A 300 84.39 4.94 0.21
N GLY A 301 84.75 6.04 -0.45
CA GLY A 301 84.61 7.41 0.13
C GLY A 301 83.11 7.83 0.23
N ILE A 302 82.27 7.43 -0.70
CA ILE A 302 80.86 7.71 -0.64
C ILE A 302 80.16 6.84 0.43
N ALA A 303 80.57 5.61 0.65
CA ALA A 303 80.02 4.74 1.71
C ALA A 303 80.38 5.29 3.12
N GLU A 304 81.54 5.89 3.29
CA GLU A 304 81.96 6.50 4.52
C GLU A 304 81.16 7.79 4.82
N MET A 305 80.83 8.61 3.84
CA MET A 305 79.95 9.78 3.98
C MET A 305 78.52 9.38 4.41
N PHE A 306 77.96 8.27 3.87
CA PHE A 306 76.65 7.79 4.29
C PHE A 306 76.59 7.14 5.67
N LYS A 307 77.75 6.62 6.16
CA LYS A 307 77.92 6.06 7.49
C LYS A 307 77.88 7.16 8.53
N HIS A 308 78.56 8.30 8.26
CA HIS A 308 78.61 9.44 9.13
C HIS A 308 77.32 10.19 9.28
N SER A 309 76.45 10.16 8.20
CA SER A 309 75.14 10.76 8.22
C SER A 309 74.09 9.91 9.02
N LYS A 310 74.37 8.66 9.36
CA LYS A 310 73.46 7.77 10.12
C LYS A 310 73.70 7.82 11.62
N ASP A 311 74.89 8.24 12.06
CA ASP A 311 75.21 8.36 13.48
C ASP A 311 74.67 9.67 14.15
N ASP A 312 74.37 10.70 13.34
CA ASP A 312 73.78 11.96 13.86
C ASP A 312 72.22 11.94 14.03
N ALA A 313 71.54 10.80 13.75
CA ALA A 313 70.09 10.68 13.81
C ALA A 313 69.58 9.80 14.97
N GLN A 314 70.19 9.79 16.14
CA GLN A 314 69.61 9.27 17.38
C GLN A 314 69.44 10.33 18.42
N PRO A 315 68.31 10.95 18.66
CA PRO A 315 68.00 11.61 19.91
C PRO A 315 67.53 10.60 20.96
N GLY A 316 68.16 10.73 22.13
CA GLY A 316 68.10 9.87 23.29
C GLY A 316 66.73 9.50 23.85
N LYS A 317 66.70 8.32 24.38
CA LYS A 317 65.84 7.91 25.48
C LYS A 317 66.28 8.59 26.75
N ARG A 318 65.40 9.34 27.40
CA ARG A 318 65.36 9.51 28.87
C ARG A 318 63.94 9.86 29.33
N ALA A 319 63.54 9.06 30.34
CA ALA A 319 62.60 9.16 31.42
C ALA A 319 61.11 8.97 31.05
#